data_f0321c313e037ee804a6ac580a699c24
#
_entry.id   f0321c313e037ee804a6ac580a699c24
#
_cell.length_a   1.000
_cell.length_b   1.000
_cell.length_c   1.000
_cell.angle_alpha   90.00
_cell.angle_beta   90.00
_cell.angle_gamma   90.00
#
_symmetry.space_group_name_H-M   'P 1'
#
loop_
_entity.id
_entity.type
_entity.pdbx_description
1 polymer ?
#
loop_
_entity_poly.entity_id
_entity_poly.type
_entity_poly.pdbx_seq_one_letter_code
_entity_poly.pdbx_strand_id
1 'polypeptide(L)'
;MLQSFVFMNSIDATIRTTNTRGELNSLRINGNVPAIIYGGTEKNQKISLSKKVVKILIEKENFLSSIIELSVEGKSENVLPREITYDVVTDEPTHIDFLRIVKGGKVILEIPVKFINHDKSPGLKRGGVLNIVRRRVELKCPTEIIPNELVVDLENKDIGESFKISSIKLPEGVTPTIQGRDFVVATLAAPTIIKEPEKPAEETTEEGAEAGAEGAEGEVKTAEGDKKEDDKKVGDKKEDKKPPTEKK
;
A
#
# COMPACT_ATOMS: atom_id res chain seq x y z
N MET A 1 -35.98 2.63 10.36
CA MET A 1 -35.29 3.68 9.58
C MET A 1 -34.16 4.22 10.42
N LEU A 2 -32.97 3.61 10.34
CA LEU A 2 -31.74 4.14 10.93
C LEU A 2 -30.94 4.70 9.76
N GLN A 3 -31.05 6.02 9.56
CA GLN A 3 -30.12 6.75 8.71
C GLN A 3 -28.75 6.67 9.40
N SER A 4 -27.86 5.91 8.80
CA SER A 4 -26.46 5.92 9.17
C SER A 4 -25.95 7.34 8.96
N PHE A 5 -25.83 8.09 10.04
CA PHE A 5 -25.11 9.35 10.05
C PHE A 5 -23.65 9.00 9.70
N VAL A 6 -23.31 9.21 8.44
CA VAL A 6 -21.93 9.31 8.01
C VAL A 6 -21.31 10.42 8.84
N PHE A 7 -20.40 10.09 9.74
CA PHE A 7 -19.64 11.08 10.48
C PHE A 7 -18.84 11.88 9.46
N MET A 8 -19.38 13.05 9.07
CA MET A 8 -18.66 14.02 8.27
C MET A 8 -17.51 14.58 9.13
N ASN A 9 -16.30 14.13 8.85
CA ASN A 9 -15.12 14.77 9.40
C ASN A 9 -14.97 16.11 8.66
N SER A 10 -15.29 17.23 9.31
CA SER A 10 -15.06 18.56 8.76
C SER A 10 -13.59 18.93 8.91
N ILE A 11 -12.98 19.42 7.84
CA ILE A 11 -11.57 19.83 7.81
C ILE A 11 -11.49 21.23 7.21
N ASP A 12 -10.77 22.10 7.90
CA ASP A 12 -10.48 23.43 7.38
C ASP A 12 -9.33 23.37 6.36
N ALA A 13 -9.57 23.96 5.21
CA ALA A 13 -8.62 24.05 4.11
C ALA A 13 -8.42 25.52 3.69
N THR A 14 -7.21 25.87 3.33
CA THR A 14 -6.87 27.20 2.80
C THR A 14 -6.52 27.11 1.32
N ILE A 15 -7.00 28.07 0.52
CA ILE A 15 -6.64 28.15 -0.90
C ILE A 15 -5.18 28.54 -1.01
N ARG A 16 -4.44 27.84 -1.89
CA ARG A 16 -3.05 28.18 -2.20
C ARG A 16 -2.88 28.67 -3.63
N THR A 17 -2.05 29.68 -3.80
CA THR A 17 -1.63 30.21 -5.10
C THR A 17 -0.25 29.73 -5.51
N THR A 18 0.40 28.88 -4.69
CA THR A 18 1.75 28.38 -4.89
C THR A 18 1.84 27.49 -6.11
N ASN A 19 2.80 27.78 -6.99
CA ASN A 19 3.04 27.05 -8.23
C ASN A 19 4.46 26.51 -8.33
N THR A 20 5.40 27.07 -7.60
CA THR A 20 6.81 26.69 -7.66
C THR A 20 7.14 25.54 -6.72
N ARG A 21 8.13 24.72 -7.10
CA ARG A 21 8.59 23.60 -6.26
C ARG A 21 9.15 24.06 -4.90
N GLY A 22 9.83 25.22 -4.90
CA GLY A 22 10.38 25.80 -3.67
C GLY A 22 9.28 26.19 -2.66
N GLU A 23 8.23 26.87 -3.14
CA GLU A 23 7.07 27.24 -2.29
C GLU A 23 6.34 26.02 -1.74
N LEU A 24 6.18 24.95 -2.55
CA LEU A 24 5.57 23.71 -2.07
C LEU A 24 6.40 23.02 -0.99
N ASN A 25 7.72 23.04 -1.10
CA ASN A 25 8.60 22.54 -0.06
C ASN A 25 8.51 23.37 1.22
N SER A 26 8.46 24.69 1.09
CA SER A 26 8.27 25.59 2.26
C SER A 26 6.94 25.34 2.97
N LEU A 27 5.85 25.07 2.23
CA LEU A 27 4.58 24.67 2.81
C LEU A 27 4.69 23.37 3.63
N ARG A 28 5.38 22.36 3.10
CA ARG A 28 5.57 21.08 3.80
C ARG A 28 6.41 21.26 5.08
N ILE A 29 7.47 22.06 5.01
CA ILE A 29 8.32 22.40 6.18
C ILE A 29 7.50 23.12 7.26
N ASN A 30 6.59 24.00 6.84
CA ASN A 30 5.69 24.72 7.74
C ASN A 30 4.56 23.85 8.32
N GLY A 31 4.58 22.53 8.05
CA GLY A 31 3.60 21.59 8.58
C GLY A 31 2.26 21.60 7.85
N ASN A 32 2.22 22.03 6.60
CA ASN A 32 1.04 21.97 5.75
C ASN A 32 1.25 20.96 4.60
N VAL A 33 0.19 20.23 4.27
CA VAL A 33 0.16 19.29 3.15
C VAL A 33 -0.58 19.94 1.99
N PRO A 34 0.05 20.10 0.82
CA PRO A 34 -0.63 20.55 -0.38
C PRO A 34 -1.62 19.49 -0.86
N ALA A 35 -2.78 19.94 -1.31
CA ALA A 35 -3.80 19.07 -1.87
C ALA A 35 -4.49 19.72 -3.07
N ILE A 36 -5.24 18.92 -3.82
CA ILE A 36 -6.02 19.37 -4.97
C ILE A 36 -7.43 18.80 -4.85
N ILE A 37 -8.42 19.66 -5.08
CA ILE A 37 -9.82 19.25 -5.27
C ILE A 37 -10.13 19.31 -6.76
N TYR A 38 -10.61 18.20 -7.31
CA TYR A 38 -11.00 18.11 -8.71
C TYR A 38 -12.31 17.34 -8.89
N GLY A 39 -12.83 17.37 -10.11
CA GLY A 39 -14.10 16.73 -10.46
C GLY A 39 -15.31 17.67 -10.37
N GLY A 40 -16.45 17.17 -10.83
CA GLY A 40 -17.66 17.98 -10.97
C GLY A 40 -17.58 18.99 -12.12
N THR A 41 -18.41 20.03 -12.06
CA THR A 41 -18.49 21.10 -13.06
C THR A 41 -17.59 22.30 -12.74
N GLU A 42 -17.08 22.38 -11.52
CA GLU A 42 -16.26 23.49 -11.05
C GLU A 42 -14.78 23.29 -11.41
N LYS A 43 -14.04 24.40 -11.43
CA LYS A 43 -12.59 24.37 -11.69
C LYS A 43 -11.85 23.66 -10.56
N ASN A 44 -10.73 23.03 -10.92
CA ASN A 44 -9.84 22.43 -9.93
C ASN A 44 -9.30 23.49 -8.97
N GLN A 45 -9.34 23.18 -7.68
CA GLN A 45 -8.89 24.08 -6.62
C GLN A 45 -7.64 23.53 -5.97
N LYS A 46 -6.63 24.36 -5.83
CA LYS A 46 -5.39 24.03 -5.11
C LYS A 46 -5.55 24.48 -3.66
N ILE A 47 -5.45 23.56 -2.73
CA ILE A 47 -5.63 23.82 -1.30
C ILE A 47 -4.42 23.37 -0.50
N SER A 48 -4.34 23.79 0.75
CA SER A 48 -3.41 23.28 1.74
C SER A 48 -4.14 22.93 3.03
N LEU A 49 -3.71 21.84 3.66
CA LEU A 49 -4.29 21.27 4.87
C LEU A 49 -3.23 21.17 5.95
N SER A 50 -3.62 21.25 7.21
CA SER A 50 -2.70 21.02 8.34
C SER A 50 -2.27 19.54 8.37
N LYS A 51 -0.95 19.30 8.38
CA LYS A 51 -0.34 17.96 8.44
C LYS A 51 -0.80 17.15 9.65
N LYS A 52 -1.00 17.82 10.79
CA LYS A 52 -1.46 17.17 12.02
C LYS A 52 -2.85 16.56 11.85
N VAL A 53 -3.79 17.34 11.30
CA VAL A 53 -5.17 16.88 11.05
C VAL A 53 -5.19 15.75 10.04
N VAL A 54 -4.42 15.89 8.97
CA VAL A 54 -4.28 14.88 7.91
C VAL A 54 -3.76 13.55 8.47
N LYS A 55 -2.72 13.56 9.30
CA LYS A 55 -2.18 12.34 9.94
C LYS A 55 -3.24 11.59 10.74
N ILE A 56 -3.98 12.29 11.60
CA ILE A 56 -5.05 11.69 12.42
C ILE A 56 -6.15 11.05 11.56
N LEU A 57 -6.44 11.66 10.42
CA LEU A 57 -7.47 11.15 9.51
C LEU A 57 -7.00 9.93 8.73
N ILE A 58 -5.75 9.91 8.28
CA ILE A 58 -5.14 8.80 7.55
C ILE A 58 -5.01 7.55 8.44
N GLU A 59 -4.81 7.72 9.74
CA GLU A 59 -4.77 6.62 10.71
C GLU A 59 -6.08 5.82 10.77
N LYS A 60 -7.19 6.42 10.32
CA LYS A 60 -8.46 5.70 10.19
C LYS A 60 -8.42 4.80 8.95
N GLU A 61 -8.63 3.51 9.12
CA GLU A 61 -8.59 2.52 8.04
C GLU A 61 -9.53 2.81 6.87
N ASN A 62 -10.66 3.47 7.16
CA ASN A 62 -11.70 3.81 6.21
C ASN A 62 -11.60 5.24 5.63
N PHE A 63 -10.45 5.92 5.80
CA PHE A 63 -10.27 7.29 5.29
C PHE A 63 -10.54 7.42 3.79
N LEU A 64 -10.04 6.49 2.97
CA LEU A 64 -10.22 6.50 1.51
C LEU A 64 -11.64 6.16 1.04
N SER A 65 -12.47 5.59 1.92
CA SER A 65 -13.88 5.27 1.63
C SER A 65 -14.87 6.22 2.29
N SER A 66 -14.38 7.18 3.10
CA SER A 66 -15.22 8.12 3.84
C SER A 66 -15.40 9.44 3.09
N ILE A 67 -16.62 9.94 3.08
CA ILE A 67 -16.92 11.29 2.60
C ILE A 67 -16.46 12.29 3.65
N ILE A 68 -15.75 13.32 3.21
CA ILE A 68 -15.19 14.37 4.05
C ILE A 68 -15.79 15.71 3.63
N GLU A 69 -16.16 16.51 4.59
CA GLU A 69 -16.57 17.89 4.37
C GLU A 69 -15.34 18.80 4.49
N LEU A 70 -14.92 19.40 3.37
CA LEU A 70 -13.85 20.39 3.37
C LEU A 70 -14.45 21.79 3.46
N SER A 71 -14.05 22.55 4.48
CA SER A 71 -14.36 23.96 4.60
C SER A 71 -13.24 24.78 3.94
N VAL A 72 -13.53 25.31 2.75
CA VAL A 72 -12.61 26.15 1.99
C VAL A 72 -13.11 27.59 2.02
N GLU A 73 -12.44 28.47 2.75
CA GLU A 73 -12.82 29.88 2.87
C GLU A 73 -14.29 30.12 3.22
N GLY A 74 -14.86 29.27 4.08
CA GLY A 74 -16.26 29.38 4.51
C GLY A 74 -17.27 28.69 3.58
N LYS A 75 -16.84 28.02 2.54
CA LYS A 75 -17.68 27.14 1.71
C LYS A 75 -17.38 25.69 2.07
N SER A 76 -18.42 24.93 2.38
CA SER A 76 -18.31 23.49 2.66
C SER A 76 -18.52 22.71 1.37
N GLU A 77 -17.55 21.88 1.01
CA GLU A 77 -17.63 20.97 -0.13
C GLU A 77 -17.48 19.52 0.32
N ASN A 78 -18.35 18.64 -0.17
CA ASN A 78 -18.25 17.21 0.08
C ASN A 78 -17.28 16.58 -0.91
N VAL A 79 -16.22 16.01 -0.40
CA VAL A 79 -15.15 15.41 -1.19
C VAL A 79 -14.81 14.01 -0.70
N LEU A 80 -14.18 13.26 -1.59
CA LEU A 80 -13.68 11.93 -1.31
C LEU A 80 -12.18 11.92 -1.53
N PRO A 81 -11.37 11.47 -0.57
CA PRO A 81 -9.95 11.25 -0.78
C PRO A 81 -9.74 10.15 -1.83
N ARG A 82 -8.95 10.43 -2.85
CA ARG A 82 -8.69 9.48 -3.94
C ARG A 82 -7.32 8.84 -3.81
N GLU A 83 -6.32 9.67 -3.60
CA GLU A 83 -4.92 9.23 -3.52
C GLU A 83 -4.18 10.03 -2.47
N ILE A 84 -3.27 9.37 -1.79
CA ILE A 84 -2.37 9.96 -0.81
C ILE A 84 -0.96 9.60 -1.23
N THR A 85 -0.13 10.60 -1.45
CA THR A 85 1.29 10.40 -1.71
C THR A 85 2.06 10.56 -0.42
N TYR A 86 2.93 9.62 -0.12
CA TYR A 86 3.79 9.64 1.07
C TYR A 86 5.25 9.91 0.68
N ASP A 87 6.00 10.43 1.62
CA ASP A 87 7.45 10.49 1.54
C ASP A 87 8.02 9.09 1.83
N VAL A 88 8.96 8.63 1.01
CA VAL A 88 9.50 7.26 1.07
C VAL A 88 10.35 7.01 2.33
N VAL A 89 10.90 8.07 2.93
CA VAL A 89 11.80 7.96 4.09
C VAL A 89 11.09 8.19 5.40
N THR A 90 10.19 9.20 5.42
CA THR A 90 9.53 9.65 6.66
C THR A 90 8.12 9.11 6.83
N ASP A 91 7.54 8.43 5.80
CA ASP A 91 6.15 7.99 5.74
C ASP A 91 5.13 9.12 5.99
N GLU A 92 5.56 10.36 5.78
CA GLU A 92 4.70 11.50 5.96
C GLU A 92 3.89 11.83 4.70
N PRO A 93 2.61 12.23 4.84
CA PRO A 93 1.81 12.62 3.69
C PRO A 93 2.39 13.87 3.02
N THR A 94 2.69 13.78 1.72
CA THR A 94 3.26 14.86 0.92
C THR A 94 2.25 15.51 -0.01
N HIS A 95 1.20 14.79 -0.41
CA HIS A 95 0.12 15.29 -1.26
C HIS A 95 -1.15 14.48 -1.05
N ILE A 96 -2.32 15.11 -1.23
CA ILE A 96 -3.60 14.44 -1.18
C ILE A 96 -4.47 14.93 -2.33
N ASP A 97 -5.10 13.98 -2.98
CA ASP A 97 -6.03 14.21 -4.06
C ASP A 97 -7.47 14.01 -3.58
N PHE A 98 -8.31 15.01 -3.78
CA PHE A 98 -9.73 14.96 -3.43
C PHE A 98 -10.61 15.03 -4.67
N LEU A 99 -11.56 14.10 -4.76
CA LEU A 99 -12.58 14.08 -5.79
C LEU A 99 -13.87 14.68 -5.25
N ARG A 100 -14.42 15.70 -5.93
CA ARG A 100 -15.75 16.23 -5.60
C ARG A 100 -16.83 15.20 -5.85
N ILE A 101 -17.75 15.10 -4.92
CA ILE A 101 -18.88 14.20 -5.02
C ILE A 101 -20.01 14.90 -5.80
N VAL A 102 -20.36 14.31 -6.93
CA VAL A 102 -21.52 14.73 -7.72
C VAL A 102 -22.68 13.77 -7.44
N LYS A 103 -23.84 14.30 -7.08
CA LYS A 103 -25.05 13.50 -6.83
C LYS A 103 -25.41 12.66 -8.07
N GLY A 104 -25.76 11.39 -7.85
CA GLY A 104 -26.10 10.45 -8.94
C GLY A 104 -24.91 9.89 -9.72
N GLY A 105 -23.67 10.24 -9.36
CA GLY A 105 -22.46 9.68 -9.94
C GLY A 105 -22.16 8.26 -9.43
N LYS A 106 -21.31 7.54 -10.17
CA LYS A 106 -20.71 6.28 -9.69
C LYS A 106 -19.22 6.49 -9.51
N VAL A 107 -18.70 6.09 -8.36
CA VAL A 107 -17.30 6.26 -8.01
C VAL A 107 -16.69 4.88 -7.72
N ILE A 108 -15.45 4.69 -8.15
CA ILE A 108 -14.69 3.48 -7.84
C ILE A 108 -13.87 3.77 -6.60
N LEU A 109 -14.00 2.94 -5.56
CA LEU A 109 -13.38 3.11 -4.25
C LEU A 109 -12.75 1.83 -3.78
N GLU A 110 -11.68 1.97 -3.01
CA GLU A 110 -11.09 0.87 -2.25
C GLU A 110 -11.69 0.84 -0.85
N ILE A 111 -12.48 -0.20 -0.56
CA ILE A 111 -13.16 -0.36 0.72
C ILE A 111 -12.42 -1.42 1.54
N PRO A 112 -12.08 -1.12 2.82
CA PRO A 112 -11.41 -2.06 3.70
C PRO A 112 -12.33 -3.22 4.05
N VAL A 113 -11.75 -4.42 4.16
CA VAL A 113 -12.45 -5.64 4.59
C VAL A 113 -12.17 -5.88 6.06
N LYS A 114 -13.22 -5.99 6.86
CA LYS A 114 -13.16 -6.30 8.27
C LYS A 114 -13.69 -7.70 8.56
N PHE A 115 -12.90 -8.47 9.23
CA PHE A 115 -13.27 -9.84 9.63
C PHE A 115 -13.82 -9.82 11.05
N ILE A 116 -14.96 -10.45 11.26
CA ILE A 116 -15.61 -10.55 12.55
C ILE A 116 -15.76 -12.01 12.97
N ASN A 117 -16.06 -12.24 14.27
CA ASN A 117 -16.32 -13.57 14.83
C ASN A 117 -15.14 -14.55 14.75
N HIS A 118 -13.90 -14.04 14.90
CA HIS A 118 -12.70 -14.88 14.94
C HIS A 118 -12.82 -16.03 15.96
N ASP A 119 -13.35 -15.72 17.15
CA ASP A 119 -13.48 -16.68 18.25
C ASP A 119 -14.53 -17.77 17.99
N LYS A 120 -15.45 -17.56 17.07
CA LYS A 120 -16.53 -18.50 16.75
C LYS A 120 -16.17 -19.44 15.60
N SER A 121 -15.06 -19.22 14.92
CA SER A 121 -14.60 -20.07 13.82
C SER A 121 -13.98 -21.36 14.36
N PRO A 122 -14.50 -22.54 14.01
CA PRO A 122 -13.89 -23.82 14.38
C PRO A 122 -12.53 -24.01 13.74
N GLY A 123 -12.32 -23.48 12.54
CA GLY A 123 -11.03 -23.54 11.83
C GLY A 123 -9.92 -22.81 12.58
N LEU A 124 -10.18 -21.59 13.09
CA LEU A 124 -9.21 -20.84 13.89
C LEU A 124 -8.94 -21.50 15.25
N LYS A 125 -9.97 -22.07 15.90
CA LYS A 125 -9.80 -22.82 17.16
C LYS A 125 -8.94 -24.06 17.02
N ARG A 126 -8.93 -24.70 15.85
CA ARG A 126 -8.08 -25.86 15.53
C ARG A 126 -6.65 -25.47 15.15
N GLY A 127 -6.28 -24.19 15.26
CA GLY A 127 -4.96 -23.69 14.91
C GLY A 127 -4.81 -23.28 13.46
N GLY A 128 -5.90 -23.13 12.71
CA GLY A 128 -5.88 -22.56 11.36
C GLY A 128 -5.44 -21.10 11.37
N VAL A 129 -4.87 -20.64 10.27
CA VAL A 129 -4.41 -19.26 10.07
C VAL A 129 -5.29 -18.59 9.03
N LEU A 130 -5.79 -17.39 9.36
CA LEU A 130 -6.51 -16.56 8.39
C LEU A 130 -5.48 -15.89 7.47
N ASN A 131 -5.41 -16.34 6.24
CA ASN A 131 -4.59 -15.73 5.21
C ASN A 131 -5.43 -14.69 4.44
N ILE A 132 -5.14 -13.41 4.66
CA ILE A 132 -5.83 -12.30 4.01
C ILE A 132 -5.13 -12.01 2.68
N VAL A 133 -5.79 -12.35 1.58
CA VAL A 133 -5.30 -12.09 0.22
C VAL A 133 -5.51 -10.64 -0.17
N ARG A 134 -6.65 -10.07 0.20
CA ARG A 134 -6.99 -8.67 -0.08
C ARG A 134 -7.55 -8.01 1.16
N ARG A 135 -6.86 -6.98 1.63
CA ARG A 135 -7.31 -6.15 2.75
C ARG A 135 -8.28 -5.06 2.32
N ARG A 136 -8.23 -4.68 1.04
CA ARG A 136 -9.11 -3.70 0.42
C ARG A 136 -9.66 -4.27 -0.87
N VAL A 137 -10.89 -3.92 -1.19
CA VAL A 137 -11.57 -4.35 -2.40
C VAL A 137 -12.06 -3.13 -3.16
N GLU A 138 -11.74 -3.08 -4.45
CA GLU A 138 -12.24 -2.04 -5.34
C GLU A 138 -13.68 -2.31 -5.72
N LEU A 139 -14.55 -1.38 -5.34
CA LEU A 139 -15.98 -1.43 -5.64
C LEU A 139 -16.42 -0.18 -6.38
N LYS A 140 -17.32 -0.36 -7.31
CA LYS A 140 -18.03 0.73 -7.98
C LYS A 140 -19.31 1.00 -7.23
N CYS A 141 -19.35 2.12 -6.51
CA CYS A 141 -20.46 2.52 -5.65
C CYS A 141 -21.18 3.74 -6.21
N PRO A 142 -22.50 3.83 -6.07
CA PRO A 142 -23.20 5.10 -6.23
C PRO A 142 -22.78 6.05 -5.10
N THR A 143 -22.69 7.34 -5.40
CA THR A 143 -22.25 8.37 -4.42
C THR A 143 -23.16 8.49 -3.20
N GLU A 144 -24.36 7.97 -3.27
CA GLU A 144 -25.34 8.02 -2.18
C GLU A 144 -25.18 6.88 -1.18
N ILE A 145 -24.61 5.75 -1.62
CA ILE A 145 -24.45 4.54 -0.81
C ILE A 145 -23.00 4.07 -0.89
N ILE A 146 -22.15 4.67 -0.09
CA ILE A 146 -20.74 4.27 0.05
C ILE A 146 -20.61 3.50 1.36
N PRO A 147 -20.28 2.18 1.34
CA PRO A 147 -20.03 1.44 2.56
C PRO A 147 -18.66 1.81 3.12
N ASN A 148 -18.59 2.05 4.42
CA ASN A 148 -17.34 2.38 5.10
C ASN A 148 -16.41 1.17 5.24
N GLU A 149 -16.99 -0.03 5.38
CA GLU A 149 -16.26 -1.30 5.55
C GLU A 149 -17.07 -2.45 4.95
N LEU A 150 -16.39 -3.49 4.50
CA LEU A 150 -16.97 -4.76 4.11
C LEU A 150 -16.79 -5.75 5.25
N VAL A 151 -17.89 -6.24 5.79
CA VAL A 151 -17.87 -7.19 6.90
C VAL A 151 -17.90 -8.61 6.35
N VAL A 152 -16.90 -9.41 6.75
CA VAL A 152 -16.80 -10.84 6.47
C VAL A 152 -16.96 -11.61 7.76
N ASP A 153 -17.97 -12.48 7.83
CA ASP A 153 -18.24 -13.30 9.00
C ASP A 153 -17.49 -14.64 8.89
N LEU A 154 -16.70 -14.92 9.93
CA LEU A 154 -15.92 -16.17 10.07
C LEU A 154 -16.67 -17.25 10.87
N GLU A 155 -17.93 -17.00 11.29
CA GLU A 155 -18.69 -17.95 12.08
C GLU A 155 -18.89 -19.27 11.32
N ASN A 156 -18.69 -20.40 12.02
CA ASN A 156 -18.83 -21.76 11.49
C ASN A 156 -17.94 -22.10 10.26
N LYS A 157 -16.86 -21.36 10.06
CA LYS A 157 -15.91 -21.61 8.96
C LYS A 157 -14.76 -22.49 9.41
N ASP A 158 -14.43 -23.53 8.58
CA ASP A 158 -13.38 -24.50 8.88
C ASP A 158 -12.12 -24.26 8.02
N ILE A 159 -11.06 -25.00 8.34
CA ILE A 159 -9.79 -24.97 7.61
C ILE A 159 -10.02 -25.43 6.17
N GLY A 160 -9.44 -24.70 5.22
CA GLY A 160 -9.57 -24.95 3.77
C GLY A 160 -10.68 -24.14 3.10
N GLU A 161 -11.51 -23.40 3.85
CA GLU A 161 -12.51 -22.54 3.26
C GLU A 161 -11.92 -21.23 2.70
N SER A 162 -12.49 -20.77 1.59
CA SER A 162 -12.12 -19.53 0.92
C SER A 162 -13.27 -18.55 0.91
N PHE A 163 -13.02 -17.33 1.33
CA PHE A 163 -13.99 -16.23 1.30
C PHE A 163 -13.86 -15.51 -0.04
N LYS A 164 -14.85 -15.69 -0.89
CA LYS A 164 -14.95 -15.04 -2.20
C LYS A 164 -15.83 -13.82 -2.12
N ILE A 165 -15.68 -12.90 -3.08
CA ILE A 165 -16.47 -11.67 -3.12
C ILE A 165 -17.98 -11.93 -3.21
N SER A 166 -18.41 -12.99 -3.88
CA SER A 166 -19.81 -13.39 -3.98
C SER A 166 -20.43 -13.82 -2.67
N SER A 167 -19.63 -14.28 -1.70
CA SER A 167 -20.13 -14.65 -0.35
C SER A 167 -20.27 -13.47 0.60
N ILE A 168 -19.78 -12.28 0.20
CA ILE A 168 -19.85 -11.06 1.03
C ILE A 168 -21.13 -10.30 0.68
N LYS A 169 -21.86 -9.88 1.70
CA LYS A 169 -23.06 -9.07 1.52
C LYS A 169 -22.67 -7.65 1.07
N LEU A 170 -22.93 -7.36 -0.19
CA LEU A 170 -22.75 -6.01 -0.74
C LEU A 170 -24.06 -5.22 -0.62
N PRO A 171 -24.00 -3.90 -0.36
CA PRO A 171 -25.17 -3.02 -0.43
C PRO A 171 -25.75 -2.97 -1.84
N GLU A 172 -27.02 -2.58 -1.95
CA GLU A 172 -27.70 -2.44 -3.25
C GLU A 172 -27.01 -1.38 -4.13
N GLY A 173 -26.78 -1.74 -5.39
CA GLY A 173 -26.14 -0.84 -6.38
C GLY A 173 -24.61 -0.84 -6.35
N VAL A 174 -23.98 -1.53 -5.40
CA VAL A 174 -22.53 -1.68 -5.33
C VAL A 174 -22.08 -2.89 -6.13
N THR A 175 -21.15 -2.69 -7.04
CA THR A 175 -20.62 -3.77 -7.90
C THR A 175 -19.09 -3.82 -7.81
N PRO A 176 -18.48 -5.00 -7.79
CA PRO A 176 -17.03 -5.10 -7.85
C PRO A 176 -16.51 -4.59 -9.21
N THR A 177 -15.36 -3.92 -9.21
CA THR A 177 -14.72 -3.44 -10.44
C THR A 177 -14.27 -4.61 -11.32
N ILE A 178 -13.80 -5.69 -10.69
CA ILE A 178 -13.42 -6.91 -11.39
C ILE A 178 -14.69 -7.74 -11.62
N GLN A 179 -15.22 -7.63 -12.81
CA GLN A 179 -16.35 -8.45 -13.28
C GLN A 179 -15.83 -9.67 -14.04
N GLY A 180 -16.53 -10.80 -13.92
CA GLY A 180 -16.18 -12.04 -14.65
C GLY A 180 -15.28 -13.00 -13.89
N ARG A 181 -14.73 -12.63 -12.73
CA ARG A 181 -14.02 -13.55 -11.84
C ARG A 181 -14.47 -13.35 -10.41
N ASP A 182 -14.80 -14.46 -9.76
CA ASP A 182 -15.08 -14.49 -8.34
C ASP A 182 -13.74 -14.62 -7.58
N PHE A 183 -13.16 -13.49 -7.24
CA PHE A 183 -11.86 -13.45 -6.59
C PHE A 183 -11.96 -13.72 -5.09
N VAL A 184 -10.92 -14.33 -4.55
CA VAL A 184 -10.78 -14.65 -3.15
C VAL A 184 -10.30 -13.43 -2.38
N VAL A 185 -10.95 -13.14 -1.25
CA VAL A 185 -10.60 -12.06 -0.31
C VAL A 185 -9.72 -12.60 0.81
N ALA A 186 -10.08 -13.75 1.37
CA ALA A 186 -9.31 -14.41 2.40
C ALA A 186 -9.48 -15.93 2.33
N THR A 187 -8.56 -16.69 2.93
CA THR A 187 -8.61 -18.14 3.06
C THR A 187 -8.24 -18.57 4.47
N LEU A 188 -8.88 -19.62 4.97
CA LEU A 188 -8.47 -20.29 6.21
C LEU A 188 -7.53 -21.43 5.86
N ALA A 189 -6.24 -21.26 6.12
CA ALA A 189 -5.20 -22.25 5.83
C ALA A 189 -4.85 -23.07 7.08
N ALA A 190 -4.44 -24.33 6.87
CA ALA A 190 -3.84 -25.11 7.94
C ALA A 190 -2.46 -24.51 8.31
N PRO A 191 -2.05 -24.63 9.58
CA PRO A 191 -0.71 -24.21 9.97
C PRO A 191 0.33 -25.07 9.24
N THR A 192 1.35 -24.40 8.67
CA THR A 192 2.48 -25.10 8.08
C THR A 192 3.39 -25.61 9.20
N ILE A 193 3.40 -26.91 9.43
CA ILE A 193 4.40 -27.54 10.30
C ILE A 193 5.69 -27.61 9.49
N ILE A 194 6.63 -26.73 9.79
CA ILE A 194 7.99 -26.84 9.30
C ILE A 194 8.60 -28.05 10.03
N LYS A 195 8.64 -29.19 9.36
CA LYS A 195 9.51 -30.28 9.81
C LYS A 195 10.93 -29.81 9.53
N GLU A 196 11.65 -29.39 10.57
CA GLU A 196 13.08 -29.27 10.46
C GLU A 196 13.62 -30.61 9.95
N PRO A 197 14.46 -30.62 8.89
CA PRO A 197 15.10 -31.86 8.47
C PRO A 197 15.93 -32.34 9.67
N GLU A 198 15.54 -33.47 10.26
CA GLU A 198 16.35 -34.19 11.23
C GLU A 198 17.73 -34.39 10.57
N LYS A 199 18.78 -33.80 11.19
CA LYS A 199 20.15 -34.13 10.87
C LYS A 199 20.25 -35.66 10.93
N PRO A 200 20.81 -36.33 9.88
CA PRO A 200 21.12 -37.76 10.00
C PRO A 200 22.01 -37.95 11.21
N ALA A 201 21.56 -38.75 12.14
CA ALA A 201 22.38 -39.22 13.22
C ALA A 201 23.58 -39.93 12.61
N GLU A 202 24.81 -39.44 12.89
CA GLU A 202 26.03 -40.16 12.65
C GLU A 202 25.98 -41.43 13.50
N GLU A 203 25.77 -42.56 12.84
CA GLU A 203 26.05 -43.87 13.41
C GLU A 203 27.55 -43.99 13.63
N THR A 204 27.96 -43.87 14.87
CA THR A 204 29.23 -44.35 15.37
C THR A 204 29.25 -45.87 15.28
N THR A 205 29.95 -46.41 14.32
CA THR A 205 30.45 -47.77 14.35
C THR A 205 31.92 -47.71 14.68
N GLU A 206 32.23 -48.01 15.97
CA GLU A 206 33.52 -48.53 16.39
C GLU A 206 33.66 -49.95 15.83
N GLU A 207 34.74 -50.24 15.13
CA GLU A 207 35.55 -51.45 15.32
C GLU A 207 36.67 -51.50 14.29
N GLY A 208 37.88 -51.62 14.82
CA GLY A 208 38.86 -52.55 14.30
C GLY A 208 40.13 -51.99 13.68
N ALA A 209 41.09 -51.75 14.57
CA ALA A 209 42.47 -52.20 14.52
C ALA A 209 43.32 -52.15 13.23
N GLU A 210 44.42 -51.48 13.39
CA GLU A 210 45.79 -51.87 13.05
C GLU A 210 46.38 -51.65 11.65
N ALA A 211 47.52 -50.96 11.76
CA ALA A 211 48.75 -51.13 11.03
C ALA A 211 49.03 -50.45 9.72
N GLY A 212 50.10 -49.66 9.73
CA GLY A 212 50.92 -49.45 8.54
C GLY A 212 51.33 -48.03 8.25
N ALA A 213 52.34 -47.67 8.92
CA ALA A 213 53.55 -46.88 8.67
C ALA A 213 53.71 -46.16 7.29
N GLU A 214 54.37 -45.01 7.47
CA GLU A 214 55.38 -44.39 6.60
C GLU A 214 54.93 -43.59 5.38
N GLY A 215 55.24 -42.30 5.45
CA GLY A 215 56.14 -41.72 4.49
C GLY A 215 55.84 -40.32 4.06
N ALA A 216 56.60 -39.38 4.62
CA ALA A 216 57.26 -38.21 3.99
C ALA A 216 56.33 -37.07 3.47
N GLU A 217 56.38 -35.93 4.16
CA GLU A 217 57.22 -34.73 3.84
C GLU A 217 56.90 -34.03 2.51
N GLY A 218 56.66 -32.75 2.64
CA GLY A 218 56.78 -31.81 1.53
C GLY A 218 55.90 -30.58 1.68
N GLU A 219 56.35 -29.66 2.56
CA GLU A 219 56.68 -28.24 2.35
C GLU A 219 55.64 -27.33 1.67
N VAL A 220 55.08 -26.45 2.47
CA VAL A 220 55.28 -24.99 2.52
C VAL A 220 55.62 -24.32 1.19
N LYS A 221 54.79 -23.37 0.76
CA LYS A 221 55.17 -21.96 0.51
C LYS A 221 54.02 -21.04 0.26
N THR A 222 53.95 -20.06 1.10
CA THR A 222 53.44 -18.68 1.00
C THR A 222 53.97 -17.90 -0.20
N ALA A 223 53.18 -16.97 -0.71
CA ALA A 223 53.56 -15.64 -1.21
C ALA A 223 52.24 -14.98 -1.72
N GLU A 224 51.67 -13.97 -1.17
CA GLU A 224 52.04 -12.53 -1.04
C GLU A 224 52.58 -11.85 -2.31
N GLY A 225 52.00 -10.73 -2.67
CA GLY A 225 52.50 -9.73 -3.60
C GLY A 225 51.43 -9.27 -4.57
N ASP A 226 50.85 -8.17 -4.41
CA ASP A 226 51.24 -6.75 -4.41
C ASP A 226 51.04 -6.09 -5.81
N LYS A 227 50.27 -4.99 -5.78
CA LYS A 227 50.31 -3.72 -6.52
C LYS A 227 50.66 -3.66 -8.02
N LYS A 228 49.82 -2.84 -8.70
CA LYS A 228 50.07 -1.51 -9.32
C LYS A 228 49.03 -1.28 -10.40
N GLU A 229 48.23 -0.20 -10.36
CA GLU A 229 48.51 1.15 -10.95
C GLU A 229 49.11 1.14 -12.34
N ASP A 230 48.31 1.69 -13.30
CA ASP A 230 48.75 2.69 -14.30
C ASP A 230 47.54 3.17 -15.10
N ASP A 231 47.21 4.31 -15.00
CA ASP A 231 47.20 5.64 -15.60
C ASP A 231 47.54 5.71 -17.11
N LYS A 232 46.69 6.40 -17.87
CA LYS A 232 46.90 7.32 -18.99
C LYS A 232 45.68 7.36 -19.90
N LYS A 233 44.92 8.44 -19.87
CA LYS A 233 45.13 9.77 -20.46
C LYS A 233 44.83 9.88 -21.97
N VAL A 234 43.91 10.85 -22.26
CA VAL A 234 43.90 11.80 -23.40
C VAL A 234 43.13 11.41 -24.66
N GLY A 235 42.23 12.32 -25.03
CA GLY A 235 41.74 12.45 -26.40
C GLY A 235 40.46 13.25 -26.54
N ASP A 236 40.58 14.52 -26.27
CA ASP A 236 39.87 15.68 -26.79
C ASP A 236 39.47 15.55 -28.28
N LYS A 237 38.22 15.86 -28.64
CA LYS A 237 37.93 16.68 -29.82
C LYS A 237 36.48 17.15 -29.84
N LYS A 238 36.36 18.45 -29.72
CA LYS A 238 35.27 19.30 -30.17
C LYS A 238 34.90 19.01 -31.62
N GLU A 239 33.61 19.10 -31.94
CA GLU A 239 33.20 19.90 -33.09
C GLU A 239 31.71 20.27 -32.98
N ASP A 240 31.54 21.56 -32.97
CA ASP A 240 30.39 22.38 -33.25
C ASP A 240 29.62 21.96 -34.52
N LYS A 241 28.29 22.04 -34.49
CA LYS A 241 27.53 22.68 -35.57
C LYS A 241 26.09 22.98 -35.14
N LYS A 242 25.84 24.26 -35.08
CA LYS A 242 24.55 24.97 -34.97
C LYS A 242 23.85 25.02 -36.33
N PRO A 243 22.59 25.48 -36.40
CA PRO A 243 21.53 25.07 -37.32
C PRO A 243 21.45 25.87 -38.63
N PRO A 244 20.45 25.65 -39.46
CA PRO A 244 19.74 26.79 -40.00
C PRO A 244 18.22 26.75 -39.91
N THR A 245 17.70 27.87 -39.54
CA THR A 245 16.39 28.46 -39.87
C THR A 245 16.16 28.52 -41.39
N GLU A 246 14.92 28.29 -41.86
CA GLU A 246 14.09 29.28 -42.57
C GLU A 246 12.84 28.66 -43.17
N LYS A 247 11.73 29.33 -42.89
CA LYS A 247 10.68 29.88 -43.74
C LYS A 247 10.00 28.98 -44.81
N LYS A 248 8.76 28.69 -44.63
CA LYS A 248 7.65 29.37 -45.33
C LYS A 248 6.34 29.09 -44.58
#